data_b14e54dcbd82710d8ce3c219a44a84e5
#
_entry.id   b14e54dcbd82710d8ce3c219a44a84e5
#
_cell.length_a   1.000
_cell.length_b   1.000
_cell.length_c   1.000
_cell.angle_alpha   90.00
_cell.angle_beta   90.00
_cell.angle_gamma   90.00
#
_symmetry.space_group_name_H-M   'P 1'
#
loop_
_entity.id
_entity.type
_entity.pdbx_description
1 polymer ?
#
loop_
_entity_poly.entity_id
_entity_poly.type
_entity_poly.pdbx_seq_one_letter_code
_entity_poly.pdbx_strand_id
1 'polypeptide(L)'
;MSTNLQAVNEPVRSYESGSDDRKNLQIKYDQMASEVVEIPLIIGGKEVKTDEQGQCVMPHDHHHVLGNFHMAGENEVSEAIESSRLAWKTWSKTPLQKRTKIFRKAAELLQGPWRDTINAATMLNQSKNAFQAEIDAACELIDFFNFNCQYAEDIHNNQPLISPKGVKNSLEYRPLEGFVFAITPFNFTSIAGNLPCAPALMGNVAIWKPASSAVLPCYYLIEMLKEAGLPDGVINFLPGSGSKVGDPVLTNPNLSGVHFTGSTQTFQHIWKTIGKNIDRYKTYPRIVGETGGKDFCLAHESVNVDELATAMIRGAFEFQGQKCSAMSRAYIPTNVWERLKSTYLSELDSVKVGSPRDFTNFMNAVIDKNAFDSITEYIKYAKNSPDAEIISGGTYDDSTGYFIDPTTIITTNPNFKTMEEEIFGPVLTIYLYEPADWEKTMDLVDKTSPYALTGCVMGSDKSAIEKSKDRLTHSAGNFYINDKPTGAVVGQQPFGGSRASGTNDKAGSELNLQRWISIRTIKETFDTPTDYRYPFLEED
;
A
#
# COMPACT_ATOMS: atom_id res chain seq x y z
N MET A 1 -2.63 -20.31 -29.88
CA MET A 1 -2.19 -18.92 -29.97
C MET A 1 -2.76 -18.21 -28.74
N SER A 2 -1.95 -17.95 -27.73
CA SER A 2 -2.34 -17.12 -26.60
C SER A 2 -2.35 -15.69 -27.15
N THR A 3 -3.53 -15.08 -27.26
CA THR A 3 -3.64 -13.64 -27.40
C THR A 3 -3.15 -13.06 -26.08
N ASN A 4 -1.87 -12.65 -26.02
CA ASN A 4 -1.37 -11.80 -24.93
C ASN A 4 -2.17 -10.51 -25.00
N LEU A 5 -3.30 -10.45 -24.31
CA LEU A 5 -4.01 -9.21 -24.04
C LEU A 5 -3.10 -8.42 -23.09
N GLN A 6 -2.56 -7.34 -23.61
CA GLN A 6 -1.77 -6.40 -22.79
C GLN A 6 -2.68 -5.85 -21.68
N ALA A 7 -2.19 -5.85 -20.43
CA ALA A 7 -2.91 -5.27 -19.32
C ALA A 7 -3.12 -3.77 -19.56
N VAL A 8 -4.29 -3.27 -19.22
CA VAL A 8 -4.66 -1.86 -19.30
C VAL A 8 -5.27 -1.45 -17.96
N ASN A 9 -5.12 -0.19 -17.59
CA ASN A 9 -5.70 0.31 -16.35
C ASN A 9 -7.22 0.31 -16.39
N GLU A 10 -7.82 -0.02 -15.26
CA GLU A 10 -9.27 0.00 -15.07
C GLU A 10 -9.81 1.44 -15.14
N PRO A 11 -10.84 1.70 -15.95
CA PRO A 11 -11.47 3.00 -15.97
C PRO A 11 -12.09 3.38 -14.62
N VAL A 12 -11.76 4.58 -14.15
CA VAL A 12 -12.27 5.13 -12.89
C VAL A 12 -13.70 5.64 -13.10
N ARG A 13 -14.65 5.19 -12.27
CA ARG A 13 -16.02 5.72 -12.26
C ARG A 13 -16.05 7.08 -11.56
N SER A 14 -16.76 8.03 -12.16
CA SER A 14 -16.81 9.40 -11.63
C SER A 14 -17.84 9.61 -10.51
N TYR A 15 -18.82 8.73 -10.40
CA TYR A 15 -19.96 8.85 -9.47
C TYR A 15 -20.67 10.21 -9.54
N GLU A 16 -20.80 10.76 -10.74
CA GLU A 16 -21.44 12.04 -11.00
C GLU A 16 -22.87 12.09 -10.46
N SER A 17 -23.32 13.30 -10.14
CA SER A 17 -24.69 13.52 -9.67
C SER A 17 -25.71 13.00 -10.68
N GLY A 18 -26.62 12.13 -10.23
CA GLY A 18 -27.66 11.53 -11.07
C GLY A 18 -27.25 10.28 -11.85
N SER A 19 -25.97 9.89 -11.86
CA SER A 19 -25.50 8.67 -12.52
C SER A 19 -26.03 7.40 -11.83
N ASP A 20 -26.16 6.31 -12.59
CA ASP A 20 -26.59 5.03 -12.05
C ASP A 20 -25.50 4.40 -11.17
N ASP A 21 -24.22 4.59 -11.51
CA ASP A 21 -23.10 4.16 -10.65
C ASP A 21 -23.21 4.76 -9.24
N ARG A 22 -23.50 6.08 -9.14
CA ARG A 22 -23.69 6.74 -7.84
C ARG A 22 -24.88 6.17 -7.08
N LYS A 23 -26.02 5.97 -7.73
CA LYS A 23 -27.23 5.40 -7.10
C LYS A 23 -26.97 3.98 -6.60
N ASN A 24 -26.33 3.14 -7.43
CA ASN A 24 -26.03 1.75 -7.08
C ASN A 24 -25.10 1.66 -5.88
N LEU A 25 -24.03 2.46 -5.87
CA LEU A 25 -23.12 2.53 -4.73
C LEU A 25 -23.81 3.03 -3.46
N GLN A 26 -24.69 4.04 -3.55
CA GLN A 26 -25.45 4.53 -2.39
C GLN A 26 -26.42 3.47 -1.85
N ILE A 27 -27.11 2.74 -2.73
CA ILE A 27 -27.99 1.61 -2.34
C ILE A 27 -27.18 0.53 -1.63
N LYS A 28 -26.02 0.16 -2.19
CA LYS A 28 -25.15 -0.85 -1.59
C LYS A 28 -24.61 -0.39 -0.23
N TYR A 29 -24.17 0.87 -0.13
CA TYR A 29 -23.73 1.48 1.13
C TYR A 29 -24.81 1.39 2.20
N ASP A 30 -26.05 1.83 1.90
CA ASP A 30 -27.18 1.83 2.86
C ASP A 30 -27.58 0.41 3.27
N GLN A 31 -27.57 -0.55 2.31
CA GLN A 31 -27.80 -1.96 2.60
C GLN A 31 -26.77 -2.49 3.60
N MET A 32 -25.48 -2.33 3.30
CA MET A 32 -24.41 -2.86 4.14
C MET A 32 -24.33 -2.16 5.51
N ALA A 33 -24.67 -0.87 5.56
CA ALA A 33 -24.76 -0.12 6.81
C ALA A 33 -25.89 -0.65 7.74
N SER A 34 -26.95 -1.23 7.18
CA SER A 34 -28.07 -1.77 7.95
C SER A 34 -27.84 -3.18 8.51
N GLU A 35 -26.73 -3.82 8.17
CA GLU A 35 -26.40 -5.21 8.52
C GLU A 35 -25.23 -5.25 9.51
N VAL A 36 -25.25 -6.23 10.42
CA VAL A 36 -24.10 -6.54 11.28
C VAL A 36 -23.56 -7.91 10.87
N VAL A 37 -22.36 -7.92 10.29
CA VAL A 37 -21.76 -9.12 9.70
C VAL A 37 -20.95 -9.88 10.76
N GLU A 38 -21.13 -11.20 10.85
CA GLU A 38 -20.23 -12.07 11.61
C GLU A 38 -19.06 -12.49 10.70
N ILE A 39 -17.83 -12.16 11.08
CA ILE A 39 -16.63 -12.38 10.26
C ILE A 39 -15.78 -13.47 10.91
N PRO A 40 -15.79 -14.71 10.37
CA PRO A 40 -14.94 -15.79 10.85
C PRO A 40 -13.48 -15.64 10.38
N LEU A 41 -12.58 -16.39 10.98
CA LEU A 41 -11.31 -16.74 10.35
C LEU A 41 -11.57 -17.68 9.17
N ILE A 42 -10.72 -17.61 8.13
CA ILE A 42 -10.78 -18.58 7.02
C ILE A 42 -9.49 -19.39 7.04
N ILE A 43 -9.57 -20.65 7.44
CA ILE A 43 -8.43 -21.55 7.55
C ILE A 43 -8.71 -22.82 6.72
N GLY A 44 -7.87 -23.08 5.72
CA GLY A 44 -8.09 -24.23 4.83
C GLY A 44 -9.42 -24.21 4.10
N GLY A 45 -9.92 -23.00 3.76
CA GLY A 45 -11.22 -22.77 3.14
C GLY A 45 -12.42 -22.87 4.08
N LYS A 46 -12.20 -23.20 5.36
CA LYS A 46 -13.25 -23.34 6.36
C LYS A 46 -13.38 -22.09 7.23
N GLU A 47 -14.60 -21.77 7.60
CA GLU A 47 -14.90 -20.77 8.60
C GLU A 47 -14.56 -21.32 10.00
N VAL A 48 -13.75 -20.57 10.74
CA VAL A 48 -13.37 -20.90 12.12
C VAL A 48 -13.79 -19.76 13.03
N LYS A 49 -14.51 -20.09 14.09
CA LYS A 49 -14.99 -19.13 15.09
C LYS A 49 -14.25 -19.34 16.40
N THR A 50 -13.94 -18.23 17.08
CA THR A 50 -13.23 -18.21 18.37
C THR A 50 -14.02 -17.43 19.40
N ASP A 51 -13.70 -17.59 20.68
CA ASP A 51 -14.37 -16.85 21.76
C ASP A 51 -13.92 -15.36 21.79
N GLU A 52 -12.71 -15.05 21.35
CA GLU A 52 -12.19 -13.69 21.31
C GLU A 52 -12.67 -13.00 20.03
N GLN A 53 -13.32 -11.86 20.18
CA GLN A 53 -13.88 -11.09 19.06
C GLN A 53 -13.44 -9.62 19.12
N GLY A 54 -13.37 -9.00 17.96
CA GLY A 54 -13.23 -7.57 17.75
C GLY A 54 -14.43 -7.03 16.97
N GLN A 55 -14.52 -5.71 16.85
CA GLN A 55 -15.60 -5.05 16.12
C GLN A 55 -15.09 -4.23 14.95
N CYS A 56 -15.81 -4.29 13.84
CA CYS A 56 -15.71 -3.33 12.75
C CYS A 56 -16.74 -2.23 13.02
N VAL A 57 -16.28 -0.98 13.11
CA VAL A 57 -17.16 0.19 13.32
C VAL A 57 -16.99 1.18 12.17
N MET A 58 -17.92 2.10 12.03
CA MET A 58 -17.76 3.24 11.13
C MET A 58 -16.88 4.29 11.80
N PRO A 59 -15.76 4.74 11.21
CA PRO A 59 -14.98 5.83 11.81
C PRO A 59 -15.75 7.16 11.93
N HIS A 60 -16.69 7.41 11.03
CA HIS A 60 -17.54 8.60 10.98
C HIS A 60 -18.83 8.49 11.84
N ASP A 61 -19.08 7.33 12.44
CA ASP A 61 -20.07 7.07 13.49
C ASP A 61 -19.61 5.86 14.29
N HIS A 62 -18.68 6.07 15.23
CA HIS A 62 -18.02 5.00 15.95
C HIS A 62 -18.92 4.22 16.92
N HIS A 63 -20.18 4.64 17.09
CA HIS A 63 -21.20 3.87 17.78
C HIS A 63 -21.91 2.84 16.88
N HIS A 64 -21.73 2.97 15.56
CA HIS A 64 -22.33 2.07 14.58
C HIS A 64 -21.44 0.88 14.28
N VAL A 65 -21.89 -0.30 14.70
CA VAL A 65 -21.18 -1.58 14.48
C VAL A 65 -21.57 -2.16 13.12
N LEU A 66 -20.59 -2.42 12.28
CA LEU A 66 -20.73 -3.05 10.95
C LEU A 66 -20.56 -4.57 10.99
N GLY A 67 -19.86 -5.08 11.99
CA GLY A 67 -19.63 -6.52 12.12
C GLY A 67 -18.78 -6.85 13.34
N ASN A 68 -18.86 -8.13 13.73
CA ASN A 68 -18.00 -8.73 14.75
C ASN A 68 -17.06 -9.73 14.07
N PHE A 69 -15.76 -9.59 14.29
CA PHE A 69 -14.78 -10.51 13.71
C PHE A 69 -14.15 -11.37 14.80
N HIS A 70 -13.98 -12.65 14.49
CA HIS A 70 -13.25 -13.58 15.34
C HIS A 70 -11.76 -13.32 15.28
N MET A 71 -11.06 -13.45 16.40
CA MET A 71 -9.62 -13.17 16.52
C MET A 71 -8.85 -14.48 16.69
N ALA A 72 -7.79 -14.66 15.89
CA ALA A 72 -6.93 -15.81 15.96
C ALA A 72 -6.05 -15.81 17.21
N GLY A 73 -5.97 -16.95 17.87
CA GLY A 73 -5.00 -17.29 18.90
C GLY A 73 -3.90 -18.23 18.37
N GLU A 74 -3.11 -18.81 19.27
CA GLU A 74 -1.98 -19.69 18.92
C GLU A 74 -2.44 -20.98 18.21
N ASN A 75 -3.60 -21.54 18.58
CA ASN A 75 -4.14 -22.73 17.95
C ASN A 75 -4.49 -22.49 16.49
N GLU A 76 -5.23 -21.43 16.22
CA GLU A 76 -5.66 -21.04 14.86
C GLU A 76 -4.46 -20.68 13.98
N VAL A 77 -3.44 -20.03 14.55
CA VAL A 77 -2.17 -19.79 13.85
C VAL A 77 -1.50 -21.10 13.46
N SER A 78 -1.45 -22.07 14.39
CA SER A 78 -0.85 -23.39 14.12
C SER A 78 -1.63 -24.16 13.05
N GLU A 79 -2.96 -24.11 13.08
CA GLU A 79 -3.82 -24.71 12.06
C GLU A 79 -3.63 -24.05 10.69
N ALA A 80 -3.51 -22.73 10.63
CA ALA A 80 -3.28 -22.00 9.39
C ALA A 80 -1.91 -22.30 8.78
N ILE A 81 -0.87 -22.45 9.60
CA ILE A 81 0.47 -22.86 9.15
C ILE A 81 0.42 -24.27 8.56
N GLU A 82 -0.26 -25.21 9.22
CA GLU A 82 -0.39 -26.57 8.71
C GLU A 82 -1.24 -26.61 7.43
N SER A 83 -2.35 -25.88 7.38
CA SER A 83 -3.17 -25.71 6.17
C SER A 83 -2.35 -25.16 5.01
N SER A 84 -1.55 -24.11 5.25
CA SER A 84 -0.64 -23.56 4.24
C SER A 84 0.36 -24.59 3.74
N ARG A 85 0.95 -25.40 4.66
CA ARG A 85 1.90 -26.45 4.32
C ARG A 85 1.29 -27.53 3.43
N LEU A 86 0.02 -27.89 3.70
CA LEU A 86 -0.70 -28.88 2.88
C LEU A 86 -1.04 -28.32 1.50
N ALA A 87 -1.58 -27.09 1.42
CA ALA A 87 -1.91 -26.43 0.17
C ALA A 87 -0.66 -26.19 -0.71
N TRP A 88 0.47 -25.85 -0.12
CA TRP A 88 1.73 -25.64 -0.84
C TRP A 88 2.15 -26.84 -1.69
N LYS A 89 1.90 -28.09 -1.25
CA LYS A 89 2.29 -29.32 -1.97
C LYS A 89 1.69 -29.40 -3.37
N THR A 90 0.50 -28.85 -3.56
CA THR A 90 -0.22 -28.82 -4.84
C THR A 90 -0.09 -27.48 -5.54
N TRP A 91 -0.30 -26.38 -4.80
CA TRP A 91 -0.30 -25.04 -5.36
C TRP A 91 1.06 -24.64 -5.95
N SER A 92 2.17 -24.96 -5.28
CA SER A 92 3.51 -24.69 -5.78
C SER A 92 3.85 -25.38 -7.12
N LYS A 93 3.11 -26.43 -7.47
CA LYS A 93 3.24 -27.17 -8.74
C LYS A 93 2.16 -26.80 -9.75
N THR A 94 1.21 -25.96 -9.36
CA THR A 94 0.14 -25.52 -10.27
C THR A 94 0.72 -24.65 -11.38
N PRO A 95 0.48 -24.99 -12.66
CA PRO A 95 0.99 -24.21 -13.78
C PRO A 95 0.60 -22.73 -13.70
N LEU A 96 1.51 -21.84 -14.12
CA LEU A 96 1.27 -20.37 -14.08
C LEU A 96 -0.05 -19.99 -14.75
N GLN A 97 -0.35 -20.57 -15.92
CA GLN A 97 -1.58 -20.28 -16.68
C GLN A 97 -2.87 -20.59 -15.90
N LYS A 98 -2.82 -21.57 -14.99
CA LYS A 98 -3.97 -21.86 -14.11
C LYS A 98 -4.08 -20.83 -13.00
N ARG A 99 -2.94 -20.38 -12.46
CA ARG A 99 -2.90 -19.37 -11.41
C ARG A 99 -3.36 -18.01 -11.96
N THR A 100 -2.81 -17.56 -13.10
CA THR A 100 -3.21 -16.29 -13.74
C THR A 100 -4.69 -16.27 -14.10
N LYS A 101 -5.28 -17.43 -14.52
CA LYS A 101 -6.72 -17.52 -14.80
C LYS A 101 -7.57 -17.18 -13.57
N ILE A 102 -7.16 -17.61 -12.37
CA ILE A 102 -7.89 -17.33 -11.12
C ILE A 102 -7.83 -15.84 -10.80
N PHE A 103 -6.64 -15.21 -10.86
CA PHE A 103 -6.49 -13.79 -10.54
C PHE A 103 -7.13 -12.87 -11.60
N ARG A 104 -7.10 -13.22 -12.88
CA ARG A 104 -7.88 -12.52 -13.91
C ARG A 104 -9.38 -12.67 -13.67
N LYS A 105 -9.84 -13.84 -13.20
CA LYS A 105 -11.25 -14.01 -12.79
C LYS A 105 -11.61 -13.15 -11.58
N ALA A 106 -10.71 -13.01 -10.61
CA ALA A 106 -10.90 -12.08 -9.49
C ALA A 106 -11.00 -10.62 -9.96
N ALA A 107 -10.17 -10.21 -10.95
CA ALA A 107 -10.29 -8.90 -11.58
C ALA A 107 -11.67 -8.72 -12.24
N GLU A 108 -12.15 -9.69 -13.03
CA GLU A 108 -13.49 -9.65 -13.66
C GLU A 108 -14.62 -9.54 -12.63
N LEU A 109 -14.54 -10.27 -11.54
CA LEU A 109 -15.52 -10.20 -10.44
C LEU A 109 -15.54 -8.81 -9.81
N LEU A 110 -14.36 -8.23 -9.58
CA LEU A 110 -14.24 -6.90 -8.99
C LEU A 110 -14.65 -5.79 -9.98
N GLN A 111 -14.42 -5.96 -11.29
CA GLN A 111 -14.93 -5.05 -12.32
C GLN A 111 -16.47 -5.03 -12.37
N GLY A 112 -17.11 -6.12 -12.01
CA GLY A 112 -18.54 -6.35 -12.11
C GLY A 112 -19.25 -6.43 -10.75
N PRO A 113 -19.72 -7.64 -10.35
CA PRO A 113 -20.67 -7.79 -9.24
C PRO A 113 -20.11 -7.41 -7.86
N TRP A 114 -18.80 -7.42 -7.66
CA TRP A 114 -18.17 -7.12 -6.38
C TRP A 114 -17.76 -5.65 -6.20
N ARG A 115 -17.79 -4.83 -7.27
CA ARG A 115 -17.26 -3.45 -7.22
C ARG A 115 -17.95 -2.60 -6.17
N ASP A 116 -19.28 -2.52 -6.22
CA ASP A 116 -20.03 -1.71 -5.27
C ASP A 116 -19.93 -2.26 -3.84
N THR A 117 -19.82 -3.58 -3.67
CA THR A 117 -19.64 -4.22 -2.36
C THR A 117 -18.28 -3.84 -1.74
N ILE A 118 -17.20 -3.94 -2.49
CA ILE A 118 -15.85 -3.61 -1.99
C ILE A 118 -15.72 -2.11 -1.75
N ASN A 119 -16.26 -1.27 -2.64
CA ASN A 119 -16.25 0.18 -2.45
C ASN A 119 -17.09 0.58 -1.23
N ALA A 120 -18.30 0.05 -1.07
CA ALA A 120 -19.15 0.35 0.08
C ALA A 120 -18.52 -0.11 1.40
N ALA A 121 -17.95 -1.32 1.46
CA ALA A 121 -17.22 -1.81 2.63
C ALA A 121 -16.04 -0.89 3.00
N THR A 122 -15.32 -0.40 1.99
CA THR A 122 -14.21 0.54 2.16
C THR A 122 -14.71 1.91 2.67
N MET A 123 -15.79 2.45 2.09
CA MET A 123 -16.40 3.69 2.55
C MET A 123 -16.87 3.59 4.00
N LEU A 124 -17.52 2.50 4.36
CA LEU A 124 -18.07 2.27 5.69
C LEU A 124 -16.99 2.09 6.76
N ASN A 125 -16.03 1.19 6.54
CA ASN A 125 -15.10 0.76 7.58
C ASN A 125 -13.78 1.56 7.59
N GLN A 126 -13.46 2.28 6.49
CA GLN A 126 -12.26 3.14 6.43
C GLN A 126 -12.62 4.63 6.36
N SER A 127 -13.90 4.99 6.28
CA SER A 127 -14.35 6.38 6.10
C SER A 127 -13.73 7.05 4.87
N LYS A 128 -13.69 6.34 3.74
CA LYS A 128 -13.30 6.89 2.43
C LYS A 128 -14.52 7.44 1.71
N ASN A 129 -14.36 8.56 1.00
CA ASN A 129 -15.40 9.00 0.07
C ASN A 129 -15.47 8.07 -1.15
N ALA A 130 -16.51 8.20 -1.97
CA ALA A 130 -16.75 7.32 -3.12
C ALA A 130 -15.57 7.29 -4.10
N PHE A 131 -14.94 8.44 -4.38
CA PHE A 131 -13.81 8.52 -5.31
C PHE A 131 -12.56 7.83 -4.76
N GLN A 132 -12.25 8.05 -3.47
CA GLN A 132 -11.10 7.40 -2.82
C GLN A 132 -11.31 5.87 -2.67
N ALA A 133 -12.55 5.42 -2.42
CA ALA A 133 -12.86 4.00 -2.43
C ALA A 133 -12.69 3.39 -3.84
N GLU A 134 -13.18 4.09 -4.85
CA GLU A 134 -13.08 3.65 -6.24
C GLU A 134 -11.63 3.44 -6.69
N ILE A 135 -10.76 4.43 -6.49
CA ILE A 135 -9.37 4.34 -6.94
C ILE A 135 -8.53 3.40 -6.07
N ASP A 136 -8.68 3.46 -4.74
CA ASP A 136 -7.80 2.79 -3.77
C ASP A 136 -8.32 1.40 -3.33
N ALA A 137 -9.50 0.96 -3.80
CA ALA A 137 -10.00 -0.38 -3.53
C ALA A 137 -10.30 -1.14 -4.83
N ALA A 138 -11.21 -0.63 -5.68
CA ALA A 138 -11.60 -1.34 -6.89
C ALA A 138 -10.54 -1.24 -7.99
N CYS A 139 -10.28 -0.02 -8.52
CA CYS A 139 -9.42 0.15 -9.70
C CYS A 139 -8.00 -0.36 -9.47
N GLU A 140 -7.37 0.04 -8.38
CA GLU A 140 -5.98 -0.35 -8.11
C GLU A 140 -5.84 -1.87 -7.91
N LEU A 141 -6.82 -2.54 -7.26
CA LEU A 141 -6.74 -4.00 -7.09
C LEU A 141 -6.99 -4.76 -8.39
N ILE A 142 -7.91 -4.28 -9.24
CA ILE A 142 -8.12 -4.82 -10.59
C ILE A 142 -6.82 -4.71 -11.39
N ASP A 143 -6.17 -3.55 -11.33
CA ASP A 143 -4.90 -3.31 -12.00
C ASP A 143 -3.80 -4.22 -11.44
N PHE A 144 -3.68 -4.37 -10.12
CA PHE A 144 -2.74 -5.34 -9.54
C PHE A 144 -2.97 -6.74 -10.08
N PHE A 145 -4.20 -7.23 -10.14
CA PHE A 145 -4.47 -8.57 -10.65
C PHE A 145 -4.08 -8.72 -12.13
N ASN A 146 -4.43 -7.76 -12.96
CA ASN A 146 -4.18 -7.84 -14.40
C ASN A 146 -2.68 -7.64 -14.73
N PHE A 147 -2.04 -6.59 -14.20
CA PHE A 147 -0.63 -6.31 -14.46
C PHE A 147 0.30 -7.34 -13.84
N ASN A 148 0.03 -7.80 -12.60
CA ASN A 148 0.84 -8.86 -11.99
C ASN A 148 0.75 -10.17 -12.77
N CYS A 149 -0.42 -10.52 -13.34
CA CYS A 149 -0.54 -11.69 -14.22
C CYS A 149 0.35 -11.56 -15.46
N GLN A 150 0.37 -10.39 -16.11
CA GLN A 150 1.24 -10.13 -17.24
C GLN A 150 2.71 -10.20 -16.83
N TYR A 151 3.12 -9.51 -15.78
CA TYR A 151 4.51 -9.53 -15.29
C TYR A 151 4.96 -10.94 -14.90
N ALA A 152 4.08 -11.75 -14.30
CA ALA A 152 4.41 -13.14 -13.99
C ALA A 152 4.68 -13.98 -15.25
N GLU A 153 3.90 -13.77 -16.30
CA GLU A 153 4.09 -14.40 -17.62
C GLU A 153 5.41 -13.92 -18.26
N ASP A 154 5.71 -12.62 -18.22
CA ASP A 154 6.95 -12.05 -18.76
C ASP A 154 8.19 -12.57 -18.02
N ILE A 155 8.15 -12.66 -16.68
CA ILE A 155 9.21 -13.29 -15.88
C ILE A 155 9.46 -14.73 -16.33
N HIS A 156 8.40 -15.54 -16.48
CA HIS A 156 8.56 -16.95 -16.85
C HIS A 156 9.07 -17.14 -18.29
N ASN A 157 8.83 -16.19 -19.17
CA ASN A 157 9.34 -16.19 -20.54
C ASN A 157 10.81 -15.76 -20.63
N ASN A 158 11.38 -15.15 -19.59
CA ASN A 158 12.78 -14.75 -19.56
C ASN A 158 13.67 -15.97 -19.30
N GLN A 159 14.34 -16.44 -20.36
CA GLN A 159 15.17 -17.63 -20.34
C GLN A 159 16.62 -17.30 -20.77
N PRO A 160 17.61 -18.17 -20.49
CA PRO A 160 19.00 -17.95 -20.89
C PRO A 160 19.12 -17.71 -22.38
N LEU A 161 19.86 -16.69 -22.78
CA LEU A 161 20.03 -16.28 -24.17
C LEU A 161 20.77 -17.31 -25.04
N ILE A 162 21.64 -18.12 -24.43
CA ILE A 162 22.54 -19.01 -25.17
C ILE A 162 22.47 -20.44 -24.61
N SER A 163 22.25 -21.38 -25.53
CA SER A 163 22.49 -22.81 -25.31
C SER A 163 23.48 -23.31 -26.38
N PRO A 164 24.73 -23.67 -26.02
CA PRO A 164 25.70 -24.22 -26.97
C PRO A 164 25.20 -25.53 -27.59
N LYS A 165 25.81 -25.92 -28.71
CA LYS A 165 25.50 -27.20 -29.36
C LYS A 165 25.69 -28.36 -28.35
N GLY A 166 24.71 -29.25 -28.29
CA GLY A 166 24.72 -30.40 -27.37
C GLY A 166 24.33 -30.04 -25.92
N VAL A 167 23.90 -28.80 -25.66
CA VAL A 167 23.48 -28.36 -24.33
C VAL A 167 22.15 -27.59 -24.43
N LYS A 168 21.28 -27.76 -23.43
CA LYS A 168 20.10 -26.93 -23.20
C LYS A 168 20.22 -26.27 -21.83
N ASN A 169 20.14 -24.94 -21.81
CA ASN A 169 20.05 -24.14 -20.58
C ASN A 169 18.63 -23.65 -20.38
N SER A 170 18.14 -23.70 -19.14
CA SER A 170 16.83 -23.22 -18.78
C SER A 170 16.78 -22.68 -17.34
N LEU A 171 15.86 -21.79 -17.07
CA LEU A 171 15.51 -21.32 -15.74
C LEU A 171 14.15 -21.88 -15.33
N GLU A 172 14.06 -22.32 -14.10
CA GLU A 172 12.81 -22.70 -13.46
C GLU A 172 12.52 -21.71 -12.33
N TYR A 173 11.40 -21.01 -12.44
CA TYR A 173 10.96 -20.00 -11.47
C TYR A 173 10.08 -20.68 -10.42
N ARG A 174 10.73 -21.19 -9.36
CA ARG A 174 10.05 -21.94 -8.29
C ARG A 174 9.48 -20.99 -7.25
N PRO A 175 8.31 -21.29 -6.65
CA PRO A 175 7.88 -20.66 -5.41
C PRO A 175 8.90 -20.83 -4.29
N LEU A 176 8.82 -19.99 -3.27
CA LEU A 176 9.63 -20.14 -2.06
C LEU A 176 9.24 -21.41 -1.31
N GLU A 177 10.16 -21.99 -0.55
CA GLU A 177 9.93 -23.21 0.20
C GLU A 177 9.41 -22.90 1.61
N GLY A 178 8.09 -22.81 1.75
CA GLY A 178 7.41 -22.42 2.98
C GLY A 178 6.18 -21.58 2.70
N PHE A 179 5.81 -20.70 3.65
CA PHE A 179 4.71 -19.77 3.51
C PHE A 179 5.17 -18.31 3.61
N VAL A 180 4.38 -17.42 3.04
CA VAL A 180 4.56 -15.96 3.14
C VAL A 180 3.59 -15.40 4.18
N PHE A 181 4.07 -14.52 5.05
CA PHE A 181 3.25 -13.79 5.98
C PHE A 181 2.89 -12.42 5.40
N ALA A 182 1.64 -12.22 5.04
CA ALA A 182 1.10 -10.97 4.52
C ALA A 182 0.45 -10.17 5.65
N ILE A 183 1.03 -9.03 6.02
CA ILE A 183 0.53 -8.12 7.06
C ILE A 183 0.10 -6.84 6.36
N THR A 184 -1.19 -6.53 6.39
CA THR A 184 -1.76 -5.52 5.52
C THR A 184 -2.25 -4.29 6.27
N PRO A 185 -2.19 -3.10 5.64
CA PRO A 185 -2.56 -1.84 6.26
C PRO A 185 -4.08 -1.66 6.30
N PHE A 186 -4.52 -0.60 6.98
CA PHE A 186 -5.94 -0.24 7.02
C PHE A 186 -6.36 0.69 5.88
N ASN A 187 -5.42 1.44 5.31
CA ASN A 187 -5.73 2.62 4.51
C ASN A 187 -6.00 2.34 3.02
N PHE A 188 -5.56 1.20 2.49
CA PHE A 188 -5.78 0.79 1.10
C PHE A 188 -6.28 -0.65 1.02
N THR A 189 -7.54 -0.83 0.66
CA THR A 189 -8.14 -2.15 0.44
C THR A 189 -7.44 -2.90 -0.69
N SER A 190 -6.99 -2.21 -1.74
CA SER A 190 -6.20 -2.75 -2.84
C SER A 190 -4.87 -3.34 -2.38
N ILE A 191 -4.12 -2.61 -1.53
CA ILE A 191 -2.86 -3.10 -0.95
C ILE A 191 -3.13 -4.29 -0.05
N ALA A 192 -4.20 -4.23 0.77
CA ALA A 192 -4.59 -5.36 1.61
C ALA A 192 -4.89 -6.63 0.80
N GLY A 193 -5.47 -6.51 -0.39
CA GLY A 193 -5.68 -7.62 -1.32
C GLY A 193 -4.40 -8.05 -2.03
N ASN A 194 -3.55 -7.10 -2.45
CA ASN A 194 -2.35 -7.41 -3.23
C ASN A 194 -1.27 -8.13 -2.41
N LEU A 195 -1.09 -7.79 -1.14
CA LEU A 195 -0.01 -8.36 -0.33
C LEU A 195 -0.06 -9.89 -0.20
N PRO A 196 -1.21 -10.54 0.05
CA PRO A 196 -1.30 -12.00 0.01
C PRO A 196 -1.36 -12.55 -1.43
N CYS A 197 -1.94 -11.80 -2.38
CA CYS A 197 -2.21 -12.28 -3.73
C CYS A 197 -0.96 -12.29 -4.64
N ALA A 198 -0.06 -11.30 -4.54
CA ALA A 198 1.16 -11.25 -5.33
C ALA A 198 2.06 -12.49 -5.10
N PRO A 199 2.40 -12.90 -3.86
CA PRO A 199 3.10 -14.16 -3.64
C PRO A 199 2.27 -15.39 -4.03
N ALA A 200 0.93 -15.39 -3.83
CA ALA A 200 0.09 -16.51 -4.22
C ALA A 200 0.09 -16.71 -5.74
N LEU A 201 0.03 -15.67 -6.54
CA LEU A 201 0.17 -15.71 -8.00
C LEU A 201 1.48 -16.38 -8.42
N MET A 202 2.58 -16.09 -7.71
CA MET A 202 3.89 -16.71 -7.98
C MET A 202 4.01 -18.16 -7.47
N GLY A 203 2.93 -18.72 -6.90
CA GLY A 203 2.83 -20.12 -6.48
C GLY A 203 3.12 -20.36 -5.01
N ASN A 204 3.27 -19.30 -4.22
CA ASN A 204 3.38 -19.40 -2.77
C ASN A 204 2.01 -19.55 -2.10
N VAL A 205 2.03 -19.87 -0.83
CA VAL A 205 0.87 -19.82 0.06
C VAL A 205 1.06 -18.69 1.06
N ALA A 206 -0.03 -18.09 1.50
CA ALA A 206 0.04 -16.93 2.38
C ALA A 206 -0.82 -17.09 3.64
N ILE A 207 -0.31 -16.60 4.76
CA ILE A 207 -1.07 -16.30 5.96
C ILE A 207 -1.33 -14.80 5.93
N TRP A 208 -2.58 -14.40 5.87
CA TRP A 208 -2.99 -13.01 5.74
C TRP A 208 -3.54 -12.47 7.06
N LYS A 209 -2.84 -11.52 7.64
CA LYS A 209 -3.28 -10.77 8.81
C LYS A 209 -3.71 -9.35 8.39
N PRO A 210 -5.02 -9.07 8.30
CA PRO A 210 -5.51 -7.72 8.04
C PRO A 210 -5.28 -6.79 9.24
N ALA A 211 -5.29 -5.48 8.99
CA ALA A 211 -5.39 -4.49 10.07
C ALA A 211 -6.73 -4.64 10.80
N SER A 212 -6.72 -4.61 12.13
CA SER A 212 -7.93 -4.82 12.94
C SER A 212 -9.00 -3.73 12.73
N SER A 213 -8.60 -2.53 12.31
CA SER A 213 -9.50 -1.43 12.01
C SER A 213 -10.10 -1.47 10.59
N ALA A 214 -9.71 -2.45 9.74
CA ALA A 214 -10.18 -2.57 8.36
C ALA A 214 -10.43 -4.04 7.95
N VAL A 215 -11.03 -4.82 8.85
CA VAL A 215 -11.29 -6.26 8.61
C VAL A 215 -12.42 -6.46 7.61
N LEU A 216 -13.47 -5.62 7.63
CA LEU A 216 -14.68 -5.80 6.82
C LEU A 216 -14.39 -5.84 5.31
N PRO A 217 -13.70 -4.88 4.68
CA PRO A 217 -13.40 -4.96 3.26
C PRO A 217 -12.49 -6.15 2.93
N CYS A 218 -11.57 -6.52 3.82
CA CYS A 218 -10.70 -7.69 3.63
C CYS A 218 -11.48 -9.01 3.67
N TYR A 219 -12.52 -9.12 4.48
CA TYR A 219 -13.41 -10.27 4.49
C TYR A 219 -14.15 -10.43 3.16
N TYR A 220 -14.69 -9.35 2.62
CA TYR A 220 -15.33 -9.43 1.30
C TYR A 220 -14.33 -9.76 0.19
N LEU A 221 -13.07 -9.33 0.30
CA LEU A 221 -12.03 -9.72 -0.65
C LEU A 221 -11.71 -11.22 -0.61
N ILE A 222 -11.60 -11.84 0.58
CA ILE A 222 -11.32 -13.28 0.63
C ILE A 222 -12.51 -14.09 0.10
N GLU A 223 -13.76 -13.66 0.34
CA GLU A 223 -14.95 -14.29 -0.24
C GLU A 223 -14.96 -14.17 -1.77
N MET A 224 -14.64 -13.00 -2.32
CA MET A 224 -14.48 -12.80 -3.77
C MET A 224 -13.38 -13.71 -4.35
N LEU A 225 -12.26 -13.87 -3.68
CA LEU A 225 -11.19 -14.76 -4.13
C LEU A 225 -11.61 -16.23 -4.12
N LYS A 226 -12.43 -16.67 -3.16
CA LYS A 226 -13.04 -18.00 -3.14
C LYS A 226 -13.95 -18.18 -4.37
N GLU A 227 -14.81 -17.19 -4.67
CA GLU A 227 -15.67 -17.21 -5.88
C GLU A 227 -14.84 -17.24 -7.18
N ALA A 228 -13.69 -16.57 -7.20
CA ALA A 228 -12.76 -16.62 -8.34
C ALA A 228 -12.11 -17.99 -8.53
N GLY A 229 -12.24 -18.89 -7.56
CA GLY A 229 -11.71 -20.26 -7.59
C GLY A 229 -10.32 -20.40 -6.97
N LEU A 230 -9.94 -19.50 -6.05
CA LEU A 230 -8.72 -19.68 -5.26
C LEU A 230 -8.84 -20.94 -4.41
N PRO A 231 -7.90 -21.91 -4.51
CA PRO A 231 -8.01 -23.16 -3.75
C PRO A 231 -7.85 -22.95 -2.23
N ASP A 232 -8.52 -23.81 -1.47
CA ASP A 232 -8.47 -23.80 -0.01
C ASP A 232 -7.04 -23.87 0.53
N GLY A 233 -6.75 -23.04 1.54
CA GLY A 233 -5.45 -22.99 2.21
C GLY A 233 -4.33 -22.26 1.45
N VAL A 234 -4.56 -21.81 0.21
CA VAL A 234 -3.58 -20.96 -0.52
C VAL A 234 -3.41 -19.62 0.16
N ILE A 235 -4.52 -19.01 0.59
CA ILE A 235 -4.52 -17.84 1.47
C ILE A 235 -5.40 -18.18 2.68
N ASN A 236 -4.81 -18.09 3.88
CA ASN A 236 -5.52 -18.24 5.13
C ASN A 236 -5.73 -16.86 5.76
N PHE A 237 -6.96 -16.50 6.10
CA PHE A 237 -7.35 -15.18 6.59
C PHE A 237 -7.47 -15.19 8.11
N LEU A 238 -6.59 -14.43 8.79
CA LEU A 238 -6.40 -14.47 10.24
C LEU A 238 -6.46 -13.06 10.87
N PRO A 239 -7.64 -12.45 11.01
CA PRO A 239 -7.79 -11.31 11.90
C PRO A 239 -7.29 -11.62 13.30
N GLY A 240 -6.69 -10.65 13.98
CA GLY A 240 -6.19 -10.84 15.33
C GLY A 240 -5.15 -9.79 15.74
N SER A 241 -4.72 -9.84 17.00
CA SER A 241 -3.72 -8.93 17.52
C SER A 241 -2.34 -9.17 16.90
N GLY A 242 -1.53 -8.10 16.83
CA GLY A 242 -0.17 -8.18 16.28
C GLY A 242 0.73 -9.18 16.98
N SER A 243 0.67 -9.26 18.31
CA SER A 243 1.49 -10.18 19.11
C SER A 243 1.00 -11.62 19.05
N LYS A 244 -0.33 -11.86 19.18
CA LYS A 244 -0.89 -13.22 19.20
C LYS A 244 -0.76 -13.95 17.86
N VAL A 245 -0.87 -13.22 16.75
CA VAL A 245 -0.71 -13.79 15.40
C VAL A 245 0.71 -13.62 14.89
N GLY A 246 1.29 -12.42 15.06
CA GLY A 246 2.56 -12.06 14.43
C GLY A 246 3.74 -12.85 14.95
N ASP A 247 3.95 -12.88 16.27
CA ASP A 247 5.14 -13.50 16.86
C ASP A 247 5.23 -15.01 16.59
N PRO A 248 4.15 -15.83 16.74
CA PRO A 248 4.19 -17.24 16.36
C PRO A 248 4.47 -17.48 14.88
N VAL A 249 3.91 -16.66 13.99
CA VAL A 249 4.14 -16.79 12.55
C VAL A 249 5.58 -16.40 12.20
N LEU A 250 6.09 -15.28 12.74
CA LEU A 250 7.43 -14.77 12.46
C LEU A 250 8.54 -15.70 12.96
N THR A 251 8.32 -16.45 14.03
CA THR A 251 9.33 -17.38 14.59
C THR A 251 9.23 -18.80 14.04
N ASN A 252 8.27 -19.09 13.17
CA ASN A 252 8.08 -20.42 12.62
C ASN A 252 9.17 -20.77 11.61
N PRO A 253 9.81 -21.97 11.71
CA PRO A 253 10.88 -22.40 10.80
C PRO A 253 10.51 -22.45 9.32
N ASN A 254 9.23 -22.58 8.98
CA ASN A 254 8.74 -22.64 7.60
C ASN A 254 8.37 -21.25 7.03
N LEU A 255 8.64 -20.16 7.75
CA LEU A 255 8.47 -18.80 7.20
C LEU A 255 9.47 -18.62 6.06
N SER A 256 8.99 -18.34 4.86
CA SER A 256 9.81 -18.11 3.67
C SER A 256 9.82 -16.66 3.19
N GLY A 257 8.88 -15.84 3.68
CA GLY A 257 8.85 -14.43 3.39
C GLY A 257 7.82 -13.66 4.20
N VAL A 258 8.01 -12.35 4.25
CA VAL A 258 7.07 -11.38 4.83
C VAL A 258 6.76 -10.32 3.79
N HIS A 259 5.49 -10.09 3.54
CA HIS A 259 5.00 -8.99 2.71
C HIS A 259 4.22 -8.04 3.61
N PHE A 260 4.79 -6.88 3.85
CA PHE A 260 4.35 -5.96 4.90
C PHE A 260 4.04 -4.58 4.35
N THR A 261 2.93 -4.00 4.79
CA THR A 261 2.69 -2.55 4.73
C THR A 261 2.09 -2.10 6.06
N GLY A 262 2.72 -1.10 6.69
CA GLY A 262 2.30 -0.61 7.99
C GLY A 262 3.33 0.30 8.65
N SER A 263 3.31 0.41 10.00
CA SER A 263 4.20 1.32 10.72
C SER A 263 5.67 0.91 10.64
N THR A 264 6.56 1.89 10.57
CA THR A 264 8.01 1.71 10.59
C THR A 264 8.49 0.93 11.82
N GLN A 265 7.89 1.18 12.99
CA GLN A 265 8.24 0.46 14.23
C GLN A 265 7.91 -1.03 14.13
N THR A 266 6.74 -1.39 13.60
CA THR A 266 6.36 -2.80 13.37
C THR A 266 7.31 -3.46 12.39
N PHE A 267 7.68 -2.78 11.31
CA PHE A 267 8.64 -3.32 10.33
C PHE A 267 10.02 -3.56 10.92
N GLN A 268 10.51 -2.65 11.74
CA GLN A 268 11.76 -2.84 12.48
C GLN A 268 11.69 -4.00 13.48
N HIS A 269 10.53 -4.22 14.12
CA HIS A 269 10.30 -5.39 14.97
C HIS A 269 10.37 -6.70 14.17
N ILE A 270 9.75 -6.74 12.97
CA ILE A 270 9.82 -7.89 12.06
C ILE A 270 11.28 -8.21 11.70
N TRP A 271 12.06 -7.22 11.28
CA TRP A 271 13.48 -7.39 10.97
C TRP A 271 14.29 -7.94 12.16
N LYS A 272 14.08 -7.35 13.34
CA LYS A 272 14.76 -7.80 14.59
C LYS A 272 14.37 -9.23 14.94
N THR A 273 13.10 -9.59 14.81
CA THR A 273 12.59 -10.94 15.12
C THR A 273 13.17 -11.96 14.16
N ILE A 274 13.15 -11.69 12.85
CA ILE A 274 13.74 -12.57 11.86
C ILE A 274 15.27 -12.69 12.06
N GLY A 275 15.97 -11.58 12.29
CA GLY A 275 17.42 -11.60 12.53
C GLY A 275 17.82 -12.42 13.77
N LYS A 276 17.04 -12.36 14.83
CA LYS A 276 17.28 -13.14 16.07
C LYS A 276 17.07 -14.65 15.89
N ASN A 277 16.26 -15.06 14.91
CA ASN A 277 15.90 -16.46 14.65
C ASN A 277 16.47 -16.98 13.33
N ILE A 278 17.47 -16.29 12.76
CA ILE A 278 17.94 -16.54 11.39
C ILE A 278 18.45 -17.95 11.15
N ASP A 279 19.00 -18.59 12.16
CA ASP A 279 19.53 -19.96 12.13
C ASP A 279 18.45 -21.05 12.25
N ARG A 280 17.21 -20.67 12.56
CA ARG A 280 16.07 -21.59 12.77
C ARG A 280 15.24 -21.80 11.51
N TYR A 281 15.29 -20.87 10.54
CA TYR A 281 14.49 -20.95 9.33
C TYR A 281 15.06 -21.96 8.34
N LYS A 282 14.14 -22.69 7.67
CA LYS A 282 14.50 -23.62 6.59
C LYS A 282 15.16 -22.92 5.40
N THR A 283 14.72 -21.72 5.10
CA THR A 283 15.31 -20.82 4.09
C THR A 283 15.42 -19.42 4.68
N TYR A 284 16.30 -18.57 4.16
CA TYR A 284 16.33 -17.16 4.58
C TYR A 284 15.05 -16.45 4.14
N PRO A 285 14.19 -15.98 5.06
CA PRO A 285 12.94 -15.33 4.69
C PRO A 285 13.17 -14.07 3.85
N ARG A 286 12.40 -13.90 2.79
CA ARG A 286 12.38 -12.65 2.03
C ARG A 286 11.60 -11.61 2.81
N ILE A 287 12.14 -10.42 2.97
CA ILE A 287 11.45 -9.32 3.64
C ILE A 287 11.18 -8.24 2.59
N VAL A 288 9.90 -7.97 2.35
CA VAL A 288 9.40 -6.92 1.46
C VAL A 288 8.49 -6.05 2.30
N GLY A 289 8.78 -4.76 2.38
CA GLY A 289 8.02 -3.87 3.21
C GLY A 289 7.95 -2.45 2.70
N GLU A 290 6.76 -1.89 2.84
CA GLU A 290 6.46 -0.47 2.68
C GLU A 290 6.01 0.07 4.03
N THR A 291 6.60 1.20 4.43
CA THR A 291 6.32 1.81 5.72
C THR A 291 5.90 3.27 5.56
N GLY A 292 6.10 4.08 6.59
CA GLY A 292 5.70 5.47 6.60
C GLY A 292 6.42 6.35 5.58
N GLY A 293 5.91 7.56 5.45
CA GLY A 293 6.45 8.64 4.64
C GLY A 293 6.38 9.98 5.39
N LYS A 294 7.19 10.92 4.95
CA LYS A 294 7.09 12.33 5.31
C LYS A 294 7.26 13.15 4.04
N ASP A 295 6.26 13.03 3.19
CA ASP A 295 6.37 13.37 1.80
C ASP A 295 6.29 14.88 1.58
N PHE A 296 7.08 15.36 0.65
CA PHE A 296 7.31 16.78 0.46
C PHE A 296 6.72 17.32 -0.83
N CYS A 297 6.37 18.60 -0.80
CA CYS A 297 6.23 19.44 -1.97
C CYS A 297 7.30 20.54 -1.91
N LEU A 298 8.11 20.66 -2.94
CA LEU A 298 9.08 21.75 -3.09
C LEU A 298 8.64 22.62 -4.28
N ALA A 299 8.12 23.82 -3.99
CA ALA A 299 7.72 24.78 -5.01
C ALA A 299 8.89 25.67 -5.40
N HIS A 300 9.12 25.85 -6.70
CA HIS A 300 10.04 26.86 -7.24
C HIS A 300 9.28 28.18 -7.48
N GLU A 301 9.97 29.31 -7.51
CA GLU A 301 9.35 30.63 -7.74
C GLU A 301 8.58 30.77 -9.08
N SER A 302 8.90 29.91 -10.05
CA SER A 302 8.23 29.84 -11.37
C SER A 302 6.93 29.02 -11.35
N VAL A 303 6.45 28.57 -10.21
CA VAL A 303 5.25 27.72 -10.09
C VAL A 303 3.97 28.52 -10.43
N ASN A 304 3.01 27.83 -11.04
CA ASN A 304 1.64 28.31 -11.15
C ASN A 304 0.95 28.15 -9.79
N VAL A 305 0.41 29.24 -9.24
CA VAL A 305 -0.16 29.25 -7.88
C VAL A 305 -1.46 28.47 -7.76
N ASP A 306 -2.29 28.42 -8.80
CA ASP A 306 -3.55 27.69 -8.79
C ASP A 306 -3.32 26.17 -8.85
N GLU A 307 -2.34 25.74 -9.66
CA GLU A 307 -1.89 24.35 -9.70
C GLU A 307 -1.30 23.91 -8.35
N LEU A 308 -0.49 24.79 -7.74
CA LEU A 308 0.11 24.52 -6.42
C LEU A 308 -0.97 24.43 -5.33
N ALA A 309 -1.96 25.34 -5.28
CA ALA A 309 -3.06 25.29 -4.33
C ALA A 309 -3.81 23.96 -4.43
N THR A 310 -4.19 23.57 -5.65
CA THR A 310 -4.89 22.31 -5.90
C THR A 310 -4.04 21.09 -5.47
N ALA A 311 -2.74 21.08 -5.82
CA ALA A 311 -1.83 19.99 -5.44
C ALA A 311 -1.66 19.89 -3.92
N MET A 312 -1.59 21.02 -3.20
CA MET A 312 -1.50 21.05 -1.75
C MET A 312 -2.77 20.49 -1.10
N ILE A 313 -3.96 20.91 -1.53
CA ILE A 313 -5.24 20.46 -0.96
C ILE A 313 -5.44 18.97 -1.23
N ARG A 314 -5.32 18.54 -2.46
CA ARG A 314 -5.47 17.12 -2.81
C ARG A 314 -4.38 16.25 -2.18
N GLY A 315 -3.13 16.69 -2.25
CA GLY A 315 -1.99 15.94 -1.74
C GLY A 315 -2.00 15.74 -0.23
N ALA A 316 -2.45 16.76 0.52
CA ALA A 316 -2.43 16.71 1.98
C ALA A 316 -3.72 16.15 2.60
N PHE A 317 -4.88 16.37 1.99
CA PHE A 317 -6.16 16.15 2.66
C PHE A 317 -7.05 15.07 2.05
N GLU A 318 -6.76 14.58 0.83
CA GLU A 318 -7.44 13.37 0.33
C GLU A 318 -7.30 12.24 1.34
N PHE A 319 -8.42 11.56 1.62
CA PHE A 319 -8.50 10.52 2.65
C PHE A 319 -7.92 10.97 4.01
N GLN A 320 -8.18 12.22 4.40
CA GLN A 320 -7.76 12.79 5.69
C GLN A 320 -6.25 12.70 5.93
N GLY A 321 -5.43 12.74 4.87
CA GLY A 321 -3.98 12.60 4.97
C GLY A 321 -3.48 11.22 5.45
N GLN A 322 -4.35 10.20 5.48
CA GLN A 322 -4.01 8.85 5.92
C GLN A 322 -3.41 7.99 4.79
N LYS A 323 -2.52 8.59 4.01
CA LYS A 323 -1.74 7.92 2.97
C LYS A 323 -0.26 8.00 3.35
N CYS A 324 0.46 6.90 3.21
CA CYS A 324 1.92 6.91 3.39
C CYS A 324 2.62 7.92 2.47
N SER A 325 1.98 8.26 1.34
CA SER A 325 2.44 9.21 0.32
C SER A 325 1.77 10.60 0.40
N ALA A 326 0.99 10.90 1.47
CA ALA A 326 0.33 12.20 1.58
C ALA A 326 1.35 13.34 1.72
N MET A 327 1.08 14.47 1.04
CA MET A 327 1.86 15.69 1.22
C MET A 327 1.71 16.20 2.65
N SER A 328 2.71 16.04 3.48
CA SER A 328 2.66 16.42 4.89
C SER A 328 3.60 17.57 5.25
N ARG A 329 4.47 17.94 4.33
CA ARG A 329 5.34 19.12 4.42
C ARG A 329 5.48 19.81 3.06
N ALA A 330 5.50 21.15 3.05
CA ALA A 330 5.68 21.95 1.85
C ALA A 330 6.73 23.03 2.08
N TYR A 331 7.56 23.25 1.08
CA TYR A 331 8.58 24.29 1.04
C TYR A 331 8.19 25.27 -0.05
N ILE A 332 7.84 26.51 0.35
CA ILE A 332 7.25 27.49 -0.56
C ILE A 332 8.07 28.80 -0.51
N PRO A 333 8.46 29.37 -1.66
CA PRO A 333 9.14 30.66 -1.68
C PRO A 333 8.26 31.77 -1.13
N THR A 334 8.83 32.72 -0.37
CA THR A 334 8.10 33.85 0.23
C THR A 334 7.29 34.63 -0.79
N ASN A 335 7.86 34.95 -1.95
CA ASN A 335 7.21 35.67 -3.05
C ASN A 335 6.07 34.85 -3.73
N VAL A 336 6.12 33.52 -3.67
CA VAL A 336 5.04 32.65 -4.14
C VAL A 336 3.92 32.65 -3.11
N TRP A 337 4.25 32.53 -1.82
CA TRP A 337 3.28 32.50 -0.73
C TRP A 337 2.40 33.75 -0.69
N GLU A 338 2.98 34.92 -0.92
CA GLU A 338 2.21 36.18 -0.99
C GLU A 338 1.08 36.13 -2.03
N ARG A 339 1.29 35.44 -3.15
CA ARG A 339 0.31 35.29 -4.23
C ARG A 339 -0.63 34.11 -4.02
N LEU A 340 -0.14 33.05 -3.37
CA LEU A 340 -0.85 31.77 -3.17
C LEU A 340 -1.85 31.83 -2.01
N LYS A 341 -1.48 32.50 -0.90
CA LYS A 341 -2.17 32.43 0.40
C LYS A 341 -3.67 32.62 0.29
N SER A 342 -4.11 33.66 -0.43
CA SER A 342 -5.53 33.99 -0.55
C SER A 342 -6.33 32.89 -1.27
N THR A 343 -5.83 32.41 -2.41
CA THR A 343 -6.48 31.34 -3.19
C THR A 343 -6.50 30.04 -2.39
N TYR A 344 -5.36 29.65 -1.83
CA TYR A 344 -5.23 28.41 -1.05
C TYR A 344 -6.20 28.37 0.15
N LEU A 345 -6.25 29.45 0.96
CA LEU A 345 -7.15 29.50 2.12
C LEU A 345 -8.62 29.52 1.70
N SER A 346 -8.98 30.25 0.64
CA SER A 346 -10.36 30.28 0.13
C SER A 346 -10.82 28.90 -0.38
N GLU A 347 -9.96 28.18 -1.09
CA GLU A 347 -10.28 26.82 -1.54
C GLU A 347 -10.35 25.84 -0.36
N LEU A 348 -9.43 25.95 0.60
CA LEU A 348 -9.41 25.09 1.78
C LEU A 348 -10.67 25.30 2.65
N ASP A 349 -11.16 26.52 2.80
CA ASP A 349 -12.41 26.83 3.51
C ASP A 349 -13.65 26.21 2.83
N SER A 350 -13.57 25.91 1.54
CA SER A 350 -14.64 25.23 0.79
C SER A 350 -14.68 23.72 1.01
N VAL A 351 -13.63 23.14 1.60
CA VAL A 351 -13.53 21.70 1.87
C VAL A 351 -14.55 21.30 2.93
N LYS A 352 -15.49 20.44 2.54
CA LYS A 352 -16.48 19.89 3.46
C LYS A 352 -15.95 18.63 4.12
N VAL A 353 -16.17 18.52 5.42
CA VAL A 353 -15.83 17.37 6.25
C VAL A 353 -17.11 16.72 6.79
N GLY A 354 -17.26 15.41 6.66
CA GLY A 354 -18.46 14.73 7.15
C GLY A 354 -18.54 13.25 6.76
N SER A 355 -19.72 12.66 6.86
CA SER A 355 -19.95 11.26 6.51
C SER A 355 -19.69 11.00 5.01
N PRO A 356 -19.06 9.88 4.63
CA PRO A 356 -18.86 9.49 3.22
C PRO A 356 -20.17 9.16 2.49
N ARG A 357 -21.28 9.00 3.20
CA ARG A 357 -22.60 8.84 2.61
C ARG A 357 -23.05 10.08 1.85
N ASP A 358 -22.64 11.25 2.29
CA ASP A 358 -22.82 12.50 1.56
C ASP A 358 -21.65 12.73 0.61
N PHE A 359 -21.86 12.46 -0.68
CA PHE A 359 -20.84 12.57 -1.73
C PHE A 359 -20.39 14.02 -2.00
N THR A 360 -20.91 15.01 -1.27
CA THR A 360 -20.40 16.38 -1.31
C THR A 360 -19.25 16.63 -0.32
N ASN A 361 -18.97 15.68 0.58
CA ASN A 361 -17.85 15.75 1.51
C ASN A 361 -16.56 15.30 0.83
N PHE A 362 -15.56 16.17 0.84
CA PHE A 362 -14.23 15.86 0.32
C PHE A 362 -13.41 15.04 1.33
N MET A 363 -13.52 15.36 2.60
CA MET A 363 -12.89 14.68 3.72
C MET A 363 -13.90 14.01 4.64
N ASN A 364 -13.45 13.01 5.36
CA ASN A 364 -14.27 12.24 6.29
C ASN A 364 -13.52 12.05 7.63
N ALA A 365 -13.93 11.07 8.47
CA ALA A 365 -13.29 10.80 9.75
C ALA A 365 -11.95 10.03 9.59
N VAL A 366 -11.00 10.24 10.51
CA VAL A 366 -9.80 9.39 10.63
C VAL A 366 -10.19 8.03 11.20
N ILE A 367 -9.32 7.03 11.03
CA ILE A 367 -9.67 5.62 11.13
C ILE A 367 -10.17 5.16 12.51
N ASP A 368 -9.57 5.63 13.59
CA ASP A 368 -9.89 5.20 14.95
C ASP A 368 -9.49 6.24 16.01
N LYS A 369 -9.83 5.95 17.26
CA LYS A 369 -9.52 6.80 18.42
C LYS A 369 -8.01 7.03 18.61
N ASN A 370 -7.19 6.01 18.36
CA ASN A 370 -5.74 6.14 18.53
C ASN A 370 -5.15 7.12 17.51
N ALA A 371 -5.60 7.03 16.24
CA ALA A 371 -5.23 7.98 15.20
C ALA A 371 -5.70 9.40 15.56
N PHE A 372 -6.96 9.56 15.99
CA PHE A 372 -7.51 10.83 16.42
C PHE A 372 -6.69 11.47 17.55
N ASP A 373 -6.41 10.72 18.61
CA ASP A 373 -5.64 11.22 19.75
C ASP A 373 -4.22 11.62 19.35
N SER A 374 -3.53 10.77 18.59
CA SER A 374 -2.19 11.05 18.11
C SER A 374 -2.13 12.31 17.25
N ILE A 375 -3.04 12.45 16.28
CA ILE A 375 -3.05 13.61 15.37
C ILE A 375 -3.36 14.90 16.14
N THR A 376 -4.34 14.86 17.04
CA THR A 376 -4.71 16.06 17.84
C THR A 376 -3.60 16.49 18.79
N GLU A 377 -2.73 15.58 19.26
CA GLU A 377 -1.54 15.94 20.03
C GLU A 377 -0.53 16.76 19.20
N TYR A 378 -0.33 16.43 17.91
CA TYR A 378 0.51 17.27 17.02
C TYR A 378 -0.12 18.65 16.79
N ILE A 379 -1.43 18.75 16.64
CA ILE A 379 -2.14 20.02 16.50
C ILE A 379 -1.97 20.87 17.78
N LYS A 380 -2.15 20.27 18.96
CA LYS A 380 -1.93 20.94 20.27
C LYS A 380 -0.48 21.40 20.42
N TYR A 381 0.49 20.55 20.02
CA TYR A 381 1.90 20.90 20.05
C TYR A 381 2.19 22.15 19.20
N ALA A 382 1.70 22.18 17.96
CA ALA A 382 1.87 23.32 17.07
C ALA A 382 1.20 24.60 17.62
N LYS A 383 -0.02 24.48 18.15
CA LYS A 383 -0.77 25.61 18.74
C LYS A 383 -0.05 26.27 19.93
N ASN A 384 0.74 25.50 20.68
CA ASN A 384 1.43 25.98 21.86
C ASN A 384 2.90 26.36 21.59
N SER A 385 3.38 26.25 20.36
CA SER A 385 4.77 26.55 20.00
C SER A 385 4.94 27.99 19.50
N PRO A 386 5.99 28.69 19.93
CA PRO A 386 6.33 29.99 19.37
C PRO A 386 6.88 29.92 17.92
N ASP A 387 7.32 28.75 17.47
CA ASP A 387 7.91 28.52 16.13
C ASP A 387 6.88 28.22 15.06
N ALA A 388 5.58 28.15 15.42
CA ALA A 388 4.54 27.73 14.49
C ALA A 388 3.23 28.54 14.67
N GLU A 389 2.51 28.70 13.56
CA GLU A 389 1.19 29.31 13.51
C GLU A 389 0.23 28.38 12.76
N ILE A 390 -0.93 28.06 13.34
CA ILE A 390 -2.02 27.40 12.64
C ILE A 390 -2.80 28.47 11.89
N ILE A 391 -2.74 28.44 10.56
CA ILE A 391 -3.36 29.44 9.69
C ILE A 391 -4.74 29.01 9.17
N SER A 392 -5.09 27.74 9.29
CA SER A 392 -6.42 27.17 8.97
C SER A 392 -6.63 25.87 9.73
N GLY A 393 -7.87 25.55 10.08
CA GLY A 393 -8.24 24.34 10.81
C GLY A 393 -7.85 24.38 12.29
N GLY A 394 -7.32 23.27 12.80
CA GLY A 394 -6.92 23.13 14.20
C GLY A 394 -8.07 22.79 15.14
N THR A 395 -9.25 22.48 14.60
CA THR A 395 -10.44 22.02 15.32
C THR A 395 -10.72 20.55 15.03
N TYR A 396 -11.35 19.87 15.99
CA TYR A 396 -11.62 18.44 15.91
C TYR A 396 -12.77 18.07 16.87
N ASP A 397 -13.50 17.01 16.53
CA ASP A 397 -14.62 16.47 17.31
C ASP A 397 -14.70 14.95 17.19
N ASP A 398 -14.79 14.27 18.33
CA ASP A 398 -14.94 12.81 18.42
C ASP A 398 -16.26 12.38 19.07
N SER A 399 -17.24 13.26 19.16
CA SER A 399 -18.51 12.97 19.79
C SER A 399 -19.37 11.93 19.06
N THR A 400 -19.26 11.89 17.72
CA THR A 400 -19.97 10.93 16.85
C THR A 400 -19.00 10.12 16.02
N GLY A 401 -18.06 10.78 15.35
CA GLY A 401 -17.01 10.21 14.54
C GLY A 401 -15.70 10.94 14.78
N TYR A 402 -14.59 10.36 14.35
CA TYR A 402 -13.26 10.90 14.58
C TYR A 402 -12.91 11.99 13.54
N PHE A 403 -13.59 13.14 13.63
CA PHE A 403 -13.43 14.24 12.67
C PHE A 403 -12.33 15.20 13.09
N ILE A 404 -11.46 15.54 12.15
CA ILE A 404 -10.39 16.53 12.31
C ILE A 404 -10.42 17.41 11.07
N ASP A 405 -10.52 18.72 11.27
CA ASP A 405 -10.53 19.67 10.17
C ASP A 405 -9.18 19.72 9.45
N PRO A 406 -9.18 20.00 8.13
CA PRO A 406 -7.94 20.16 7.37
C PRO A 406 -7.12 21.30 8.01
N THR A 407 -5.95 20.92 8.53
CA THR A 407 -5.12 21.82 9.36
C THR A 407 -3.84 22.19 8.63
N THR A 408 -3.62 23.50 8.48
CA THR A 408 -2.39 24.05 7.88
C THR A 408 -1.59 24.84 8.91
N ILE A 409 -0.32 24.47 9.04
CA ILE A 409 0.65 25.08 9.94
C ILE A 409 1.71 25.79 9.11
N ILE A 410 2.09 27.01 9.47
CA ILE A 410 3.33 27.64 9.00
C ILE A 410 4.34 27.58 10.14
N THR A 411 5.58 27.20 9.82
CA THR A 411 6.67 27.20 10.79
C THR A 411 7.86 28.02 10.31
N THR A 412 8.55 28.67 11.24
CA THR A 412 9.84 29.32 11.01
C THR A 412 11.02 28.39 11.24
N ASN A 413 10.76 27.20 11.81
CA ASN A 413 11.78 26.18 12.10
C ASN A 413 11.70 25.04 11.07
N PRO A 414 12.71 24.89 10.18
CA PRO A 414 12.69 23.83 9.17
C PRO A 414 12.74 22.41 9.75
N ASN A 415 13.17 22.26 11.01
CA ASN A 415 13.20 21.00 11.77
C ASN A 415 12.07 20.95 12.82
N PHE A 416 10.98 21.63 12.57
CA PHE A 416 9.82 21.57 13.46
C PHE A 416 9.26 20.14 13.49
N LYS A 417 8.79 19.68 14.65
CA LYS A 417 8.33 18.29 14.85
C LYS A 417 7.37 17.82 13.76
N THR A 418 6.45 18.68 13.32
CA THR A 418 5.49 18.35 12.26
C THR A 418 6.08 18.39 10.84
N MET A 419 7.33 18.85 10.66
CA MET A 419 8.11 18.71 9.42
C MET A 419 8.88 17.39 9.36
N GLU A 420 9.26 16.82 10.52
CA GLU A 420 10.13 15.64 10.62
C GLU A 420 9.35 14.34 10.78
N GLU A 421 8.34 14.31 11.65
CA GLU A 421 7.61 13.11 12.05
C GLU A 421 6.38 12.86 11.18
N GLU A 422 6.11 11.59 10.88
CA GLU A 422 4.88 11.17 10.20
C GLU A 422 3.68 11.31 11.14
N ILE A 423 2.68 12.09 10.73
CA ILE A 423 1.46 12.34 11.51
C ILE A 423 0.34 11.40 11.12
N PHE A 424 0.26 11.04 9.84
CA PHE A 424 -0.77 10.19 9.23
C PHE A 424 -2.19 10.73 9.42
N GLY A 425 -2.35 12.04 9.22
CA GLY A 425 -3.58 12.79 9.44
C GLY A 425 -3.65 14.07 8.61
N PRO A 426 -4.78 14.82 8.67
CA PRO A 426 -5.02 15.98 7.83
C PRO A 426 -4.26 17.22 8.31
N VAL A 427 -2.94 17.12 8.36
CA VAL A 427 -2.05 18.20 8.83
C VAL A 427 -0.94 18.43 7.82
N LEU A 428 -0.94 19.62 7.21
CA LEU A 428 0.11 20.09 6.32
C LEU A 428 0.94 21.16 7.04
N THR A 429 2.26 21.00 7.04
CA THR A 429 3.19 22.01 7.57
C THR A 429 3.96 22.67 6.44
N ILE A 430 3.93 24.01 6.41
CA ILE A 430 4.60 24.84 5.41
C ILE A 430 5.80 25.51 6.04
N TYR A 431 6.95 25.40 5.37
CA TYR A 431 8.14 26.20 5.64
C TYR A 431 8.36 27.20 4.49
N LEU A 432 8.42 28.49 4.81
CA LEU A 432 8.65 29.55 3.85
C LEU A 432 10.16 29.81 3.73
N TYR A 433 10.65 29.88 2.48
CA TYR A 433 12.05 30.15 2.20
C TYR A 433 12.24 31.30 1.21
N GLU A 434 13.39 32.00 1.29
CA GLU A 434 13.71 33.05 0.33
C GLU A 434 14.08 32.43 -1.04
N PRO A 435 13.59 32.97 -2.18
CA PRO A 435 13.85 32.40 -3.50
C PRO A 435 15.33 32.16 -3.80
N ALA A 436 16.21 33.02 -3.28
CA ALA A 436 17.66 32.88 -3.40
C ALA A 436 18.23 31.64 -2.68
N ASP A 437 17.49 31.07 -1.73
CA ASP A 437 17.93 29.91 -0.94
C ASP A 437 17.44 28.57 -1.53
N TRP A 438 17.04 28.54 -2.81
CA TRP A 438 16.56 27.33 -3.51
C TRP A 438 17.45 26.11 -3.28
N GLU A 439 18.76 26.23 -3.48
CA GLU A 439 19.70 25.12 -3.34
C GLU A 439 19.83 24.65 -1.87
N LYS A 440 19.87 25.58 -0.93
CA LYS A 440 19.88 25.26 0.49
C LYS A 440 18.59 24.57 0.94
N THR A 441 17.46 24.98 0.33
CA THR A 441 16.17 24.37 0.62
C THR A 441 16.09 22.92 0.15
N MET A 442 16.69 22.59 -1.01
CA MET A 442 16.82 21.19 -1.41
C MET A 442 17.60 20.34 -0.39
N ASP A 443 18.67 20.90 0.20
CA ASP A 443 19.42 20.22 1.27
C ASP A 443 18.56 20.00 2.54
N LEU A 444 17.69 20.96 2.85
CA LEU A 444 16.72 20.80 3.96
C LEU A 444 15.71 19.69 3.63
N VAL A 445 15.12 19.69 2.43
CA VAL A 445 14.20 18.66 1.97
C VAL A 445 14.79 17.27 2.16
N ASP A 446 16.05 17.08 1.74
CA ASP A 446 16.74 15.79 1.84
C ASP A 446 17.01 15.33 3.29
N LYS A 447 17.27 16.27 4.21
CA LYS A 447 17.77 15.98 5.55
C LYS A 447 16.72 16.03 6.66
N THR A 448 15.58 16.70 6.43
CA THR A 448 14.58 16.97 7.48
C THR A 448 13.96 15.71 8.05
N SER A 449 13.83 14.65 7.25
CA SER A 449 13.13 13.42 7.66
C SER A 449 13.92 12.17 7.27
N PRO A 450 13.84 11.08 8.06
CA PRO A 450 14.48 9.81 7.72
C PRO A 450 13.77 9.05 6.60
N TYR A 451 12.60 9.51 6.17
CA TYR A 451 11.78 8.87 5.13
C TYR A 451 12.21 9.28 3.72
N ALA A 452 11.94 8.41 2.75
CA ALA A 452 12.12 8.69 1.32
C ALA A 452 11.12 7.87 0.49
N LEU A 453 9.82 8.10 0.73
CA LEU A 453 8.76 7.41 0.00
C LEU A 453 8.40 8.17 -1.27
N THR A 454 7.78 9.33 -1.13
CA THR A 454 7.41 10.16 -2.28
C THR A 454 7.81 11.63 -2.07
N GLY A 455 7.80 12.38 -3.17
CA GLY A 455 8.00 13.81 -3.13
C GLY A 455 7.66 14.44 -4.47
N CYS A 456 7.34 15.73 -4.47
CA CYS A 456 7.12 16.47 -5.71
C CYS A 456 7.88 17.79 -5.75
N VAL A 457 8.19 18.20 -7.00
CA VAL A 457 8.72 19.51 -7.32
C VAL A 457 7.77 20.20 -8.29
N MET A 458 7.39 21.44 -7.98
CA MET A 458 6.45 22.22 -8.78
C MET A 458 7.09 23.50 -9.30
N GLY A 459 7.03 23.70 -10.60
CA GLY A 459 7.58 24.88 -11.27
C GLY A 459 7.62 24.73 -12.78
N SER A 460 7.86 25.81 -13.49
CA SER A 460 8.00 25.85 -14.96
C SER A 460 9.44 26.02 -15.44
N ASP A 461 10.38 26.36 -14.56
CA ASP A 461 11.80 26.48 -14.90
C ASP A 461 12.44 25.09 -15.03
N LYS A 462 12.75 24.72 -16.27
CA LYS A 462 13.34 23.42 -16.61
C LYS A 462 14.69 23.16 -15.93
N SER A 463 15.52 24.22 -15.80
CA SER A 463 16.83 24.08 -15.16
C SER A 463 16.70 23.79 -13.67
N ALA A 464 15.79 24.48 -12.99
CA ALA A 464 15.47 24.24 -11.59
C ALA A 464 14.93 22.83 -11.37
N ILE A 465 14.03 22.35 -12.26
CA ILE A 465 13.48 20.99 -12.18
C ILE A 465 14.57 19.93 -12.36
N GLU A 466 15.42 20.03 -13.41
CA GLU A 466 16.49 19.07 -13.63
C GLU A 466 17.49 19.05 -12.45
N LYS A 467 17.84 20.22 -11.93
CA LYS A 467 18.69 20.33 -10.74
C LYS A 467 18.08 19.67 -9.51
N SER A 468 16.76 19.81 -9.33
CA SER A 468 16.03 19.15 -8.25
C SER A 468 16.03 17.64 -8.38
N LYS A 469 15.83 17.11 -9.58
CA LYS A 469 15.88 15.65 -9.84
C LYS A 469 17.23 15.07 -9.45
N ASP A 470 18.31 15.75 -9.83
CA ASP A 470 19.68 15.34 -9.51
C ASP A 470 19.95 15.42 -7.99
N ARG A 471 19.63 16.57 -7.38
CA ARG A 471 19.92 16.84 -5.96
C ARG A 471 19.11 15.96 -5.00
N LEU A 472 17.87 15.65 -5.35
CA LEU A 472 16.92 14.89 -4.52
C LEU A 472 16.81 13.41 -4.92
N THR A 473 17.79 12.86 -5.65
CA THR A 473 17.80 11.48 -6.15
C THR A 473 17.48 10.44 -5.08
N HIS A 474 17.90 10.65 -3.84
CA HIS A 474 17.67 9.73 -2.72
C HIS A 474 16.56 10.15 -1.78
N SER A 475 15.86 11.25 -2.04
CA SER A 475 14.85 11.82 -1.14
C SER A 475 13.44 11.25 -1.36
N ALA A 476 13.23 10.53 -2.46
CA ALA A 476 11.97 9.89 -2.79
C ALA A 476 12.16 8.66 -3.67
N GLY A 477 11.39 7.61 -3.42
CA GLY A 477 11.29 6.44 -4.29
C GLY A 477 10.38 6.70 -5.49
N ASN A 478 9.31 7.48 -5.29
CA ASN A 478 8.46 8.01 -6.37
C ASN A 478 8.56 9.54 -6.38
N PHE A 479 9.06 10.09 -7.48
CA PHE A 479 9.34 11.51 -7.64
C PHE A 479 8.43 12.11 -8.71
N TYR A 480 7.65 13.13 -8.35
CA TYR A 480 6.65 13.75 -9.21
C TYR A 480 7.06 15.17 -9.62
N ILE A 481 6.70 15.56 -10.82
CA ILE A 481 6.94 16.90 -11.34
C ILE A 481 5.60 17.50 -11.75
N ASN A 482 5.27 18.66 -11.21
CA ASN A 482 4.03 19.39 -11.44
C ASN A 482 2.77 18.54 -11.17
N ASP A 483 2.86 17.70 -10.14
CA ASP A 483 1.74 16.92 -9.61
C ASP A 483 1.90 16.80 -8.09
N LYS A 484 0.83 16.37 -7.39
CA LYS A 484 0.90 16.01 -5.96
C LYS A 484 1.77 14.76 -5.77
N PRO A 485 2.39 14.55 -4.58
CA PRO A 485 3.29 13.41 -4.36
C PRO A 485 2.58 12.08 -4.12
N THR A 486 1.28 11.98 -4.39
CA THR A 486 0.45 10.80 -4.13
C THR A 486 -0.41 10.43 -5.33
N GLY A 487 -0.91 9.18 -5.38
CA GLY A 487 -1.78 8.70 -6.45
C GLY A 487 -1.02 7.94 -7.54
N ALA A 488 -0.02 7.15 -7.17
CA ALA A 488 0.63 6.21 -8.09
C ALA A 488 -0.39 5.23 -8.68
N VAL A 489 -0.26 4.93 -9.97
CA VAL A 489 -1.14 4.01 -10.71
C VAL A 489 -0.33 2.78 -11.12
N VAL A 490 -0.85 1.59 -10.84
CA VAL A 490 -0.22 0.31 -11.21
C VAL A 490 0.01 0.25 -12.71
N GLY A 491 1.18 -0.18 -13.14
CA GLY A 491 1.56 -0.22 -14.55
C GLY A 491 2.11 1.13 -15.09
N GLN A 492 1.97 2.23 -14.33
CA GLN A 492 2.49 3.56 -14.70
C GLN A 492 3.62 4.01 -13.76
N GLN A 493 3.40 3.97 -12.45
CA GLN A 493 4.40 4.33 -11.45
C GLN A 493 4.57 3.17 -10.45
N PRO A 494 5.52 2.24 -10.65
CA PRO A 494 5.85 1.23 -9.65
C PRO A 494 6.17 1.89 -8.31
N PHE A 495 5.47 1.45 -7.25
CA PHE A 495 5.45 2.15 -5.97
C PHE A 495 6.43 1.55 -4.96
N GLY A 496 7.16 2.41 -4.28
CA GLY A 496 8.04 2.02 -3.18
C GLY A 496 9.03 3.10 -2.83
N GLY A 497 9.45 3.10 -1.56
CA GLY A 497 10.40 4.05 -1.00
C GLY A 497 11.63 3.42 -0.39
N SER A 498 12.66 4.22 -0.21
CA SER A 498 13.92 3.85 0.42
C SER A 498 14.07 4.46 1.83
N ARG A 499 15.26 4.37 2.43
CA ARG A 499 15.54 4.80 3.79
C ARG A 499 14.55 4.16 4.78
N ALA A 500 13.96 4.94 5.68
CA ALA A 500 12.98 4.44 6.65
C ALA A 500 11.62 4.07 6.04
N SER A 501 11.38 4.36 4.76
CA SER A 501 10.10 4.11 4.07
C SER A 501 9.94 2.71 3.49
N GLY A 502 10.96 1.85 3.57
CA GLY A 502 10.79 0.47 3.15
C GLY A 502 11.96 -0.10 2.35
N THR A 503 11.71 -1.22 1.70
CA THR A 503 12.72 -1.98 0.94
C THR A 503 12.76 -1.64 -0.55
N ASN A 504 11.87 -0.74 -0.99
CA ASN A 504 11.80 -0.23 -2.35
C ASN A 504 11.68 -1.33 -3.43
N ASP A 505 10.91 -2.37 -3.17
CA ASP A 505 10.72 -3.51 -4.08
C ASP A 505 9.68 -3.23 -5.18
N LYS A 506 9.23 -2.00 -5.34
CA LYS A 506 8.39 -1.51 -6.44
C LYS A 506 7.14 -2.35 -6.68
N ALA A 507 6.16 -2.22 -5.75
CA ALA A 507 4.84 -2.83 -5.89
C ALA A 507 4.21 -2.45 -7.26
N GLY A 508 3.49 -3.39 -7.88
CA GLY A 508 2.94 -3.20 -9.23
C GLY A 508 3.98 -3.27 -10.34
N SER A 509 5.04 -4.05 -10.15
CA SER A 509 6.06 -4.33 -11.16
C SER A 509 6.64 -5.74 -11.04
N GLU A 510 7.41 -6.15 -12.05
CA GLU A 510 8.16 -7.41 -12.04
C GLU A 510 9.12 -7.51 -10.84
N LEU A 511 9.70 -6.38 -10.39
CA LEU A 511 10.65 -6.35 -9.29
C LEU A 511 10.05 -6.89 -7.99
N ASN A 512 8.79 -6.53 -7.69
CA ASN A 512 8.08 -7.07 -6.54
C ASN A 512 7.83 -8.57 -6.68
N LEU A 513 7.35 -9.02 -7.84
CA LEU A 513 7.04 -10.43 -8.07
C LEU A 513 8.28 -11.32 -8.00
N GLN A 514 9.45 -10.83 -8.42
CA GLN A 514 10.72 -11.55 -8.32
C GLN A 514 11.14 -11.85 -6.89
N ARG A 515 10.62 -11.11 -5.90
CA ARG A 515 10.86 -11.40 -4.49
C ARG A 515 10.24 -12.74 -4.04
N TRP A 516 9.20 -13.18 -4.73
CA TRP A 516 8.40 -14.35 -4.36
C TRP A 516 8.78 -15.62 -5.12
N ILE A 517 9.96 -15.65 -5.75
CA ILE A 517 10.47 -16.81 -6.48
C ILE A 517 11.91 -17.16 -6.08
N SER A 518 12.24 -18.45 -6.19
CA SER A 518 13.58 -18.99 -6.05
C SER A 518 13.99 -19.67 -7.36
N ILE A 519 14.91 -19.04 -8.09
CA ILE A 519 15.28 -19.49 -9.42
C ILE A 519 16.20 -20.72 -9.34
N ARG A 520 15.89 -21.76 -10.14
CA ARG A 520 16.78 -22.89 -10.37
C ARG A 520 17.30 -22.85 -11.80
N THR A 521 18.61 -22.83 -11.97
CA THR A 521 19.24 -22.98 -13.28
C THR A 521 19.43 -24.45 -13.59
N ILE A 522 19.02 -24.86 -14.78
CA ILE A 522 19.18 -26.24 -15.28
C ILE A 522 20.05 -26.18 -16.51
N LYS A 523 21.12 -26.98 -16.49
CA LYS A 523 21.94 -27.30 -17.66
C LYS A 523 21.75 -28.78 -17.99
N GLU A 524 21.20 -29.07 -19.14
CA GLU A 524 21.05 -30.43 -19.67
C GLU A 524 22.08 -30.64 -20.81
N THR A 525 22.97 -31.62 -20.65
CA THR A 525 24.01 -31.90 -21.64
C THR A 525 23.65 -33.20 -22.34
N PHE A 526 23.56 -33.19 -23.68
CA PHE A 526 23.20 -34.34 -24.51
C PHE A 526 24.45 -35.12 -24.97
N ASP A 527 25.60 -34.41 -25.06
CA ASP A 527 26.89 -35.01 -25.40
C ASP A 527 27.82 -34.93 -24.17
N THR A 528 27.64 -35.87 -23.22
CA THR A 528 28.42 -35.87 -21.98
C THR A 528 29.85 -36.33 -22.27
N PRO A 529 30.89 -35.57 -21.86
CA PRO A 529 32.29 -36.01 -22.01
C PRO A 529 32.54 -37.32 -21.28
N THR A 530 33.25 -38.21 -21.94
CA THR A 530 33.64 -39.53 -21.40
C THR A 530 35.12 -39.59 -21.02
N ASP A 531 35.90 -38.57 -21.36
CA ASP A 531 37.29 -38.40 -20.97
C ASP A 531 37.41 -37.14 -20.07
N TYR A 532 38.13 -37.27 -18.94
CA TYR A 532 38.35 -36.13 -18.03
C TYR A 532 39.42 -35.17 -18.54
N ARG A 533 40.27 -35.64 -19.49
CA ARG A 533 41.35 -34.83 -20.04
C ARG A 533 40.81 -33.78 -21.00
N TYR A 534 41.30 -32.59 -20.83
CA TYR A 534 41.11 -31.49 -21.78
C TYR A 534 42.25 -31.49 -22.81
N PRO A 535 42.06 -30.91 -24.00
CA PRO A 535 43.09 -30.91 -25.05
C PRO A 535 44.47 -30.38 -24.60
N PHE A 536 44.52 -29.45 -23.64
CA PHE A 536 45.80 -28.93 -23.14
C PHE A 536 46.62 -29.94 -22.30
N LEU A 537 46.02 -31.07 -21.92
CA LEU A 537 46.71 -32.15 -21.21
C LEU A 537 47.29 -33.21 -22.13
N GLU A 538 47.11 -33.07 -23.44
CA GLU A 538 47.77 -33.96 -24.42
C GLU A 538 49.25 -33.62 -24.45
N GLU A 539 50.13 -34.67 -24.48
CA GLU A 539 51.57 -34.52 -24.65
C GLU A 539 51.86 -34.09 -26.09
N ASP A 540 52.85 -33.18 -26.30
CA ASP A 540 53.25 -32.70 -27.61
C ASP A 540 53.81 -33.83 -28.53
#